data_21519dfc82629c7beba1e4b149c2e6b9
#
_entry.id   21519dfc82629c7beba1e4b149c2e6b9
#
_cell.length_a   1.000
_cell.length_b   1.000
_cell.length_c   1.000
_cell.angle_alpha   90.00
_cell.angle_beta   90.00
_cell.angle_gamma   90.00
#
_symmetry.space_group_name_H-M   'P 1'
#
loop_
_entity.id
_entity.type
_entity.pdbx_description
1 polymer ?
#
loop_
_entity_poly.entity_id
_entity_poly.type
_entity_poly.pdbx_seq_one_letter_code
_entity_poly.pdbx_strand_id
1 'polypeptide(L)'
;LVTADKGVLDGQYRLTACKNLSIPVKYIVNDQVHSSDQNILDLIRAINKNQANWTAVNVGNSYAVSEDNEYYKRYMDLINLGVSHSFVLHACAEFSKGKPDVKCTNKNFKSGEFVMPLEVYEMVKGLIKMLKSSGISPKIWNRQYFIRALMKLRKVKEFDTYRFIENFERFPYEWKDAYQTMDNLRSILHVHNYRNRDKAKYFIE
;
A
#
# COMPACT_ATOMS: atom_id res chain seq x y z
N LEU A 1 30.09 -2.03 0.45
CA LEU A 1 30.44 -0.63 0.41
C LEU A 1 30.20 -0.03 1.80
N VAL A 2 31.14 0.76 2.27
CA VAL A 2 31.05 1.43 3.58
C VAL A 2 31.44 2.91 3.44
N THR A 3 31.02 3.72 4.41
CA THR A 3 31.42 5.13 4.54
C THR A 3 32.87 5.28 5.06
N ALA A 4 33.40 6.49 5.08
CA ALA A 4 34.71 6.80 5.64
C ALA A 4 34.86 6.37 7.11
N ASP A 5 33.79 6.52 7.90
CA ASP A 5 33.67 6.10 9.31
C ASP A 5 33.17 4.66 9.48
N LYS A 6 33.22 3.85 8.42
CA LYS A 6 32.87 2.43 8.39
C LYS A 6 31.37 2.10 8.59
N GLY A 7 30.47 3.06 8.41
CA GLY A 7 29.03 2.81 8.30
C GLY A 7 28.72 1.96 7.05
N VAL A 8 27.81 0.99 7.14
CA VAL A 8 27.50 0.08 6.04
C VAL A 8 26.46 0.70 5.10
N LEU A 9 26.85 1.03 3.87
CA LEU A 9 25.99 1.54 2.81
C LEU A 9 25.29 0.42 2.04
N ASP A 10 26.00 -0.70 1.80
CA ASP A 10 25.47 -1.87 1.11
C ASP A 10 26.12 -3.16 1.63
N GLY A 11 25.38 -4.27 1.55
CA GLY A 11 25.86 -5.59 1.93
C GLY A 11 25.63 -5.96 3.38
N GLN A 12 24.67 -5.38 4.09
CA GLN A 12 24.33 -5.67 5.51
C GLN A 12 24.10 -7.16 5.73
N TYR A 13 23.34 -7.84 4.86
CA TYR A 13 23.10 -9.28 4.97
C TYR A 13 24.38 -10.10 4.80
N ARG A 14 25.25 -9.71 3.85
CA ARG A 14 26.57 -10.34 3.65
C ARG A 14 27.45 -10.16 4.87
N LEU A 15 27.46 -8.95 5.44
CA LEU A 15 28.20 -8.67 6.67
C LEU A 15 27.72 -9.54 7.84
N THR A 16 26.39 -9.65 8.03
CA THR A 16 25.80 -10.48 9.07
C THR A 16 26.14 -11.96 8.86
N ALA A 17 26.02 -12.47 7.63
CA ALA A 17 26.39 -13.85 7.33
C ALA A 17 27.88 -14.12 7.59
N CYS A 18 28.78 -13.23 7.17
CA CYS A 18 30.20 -13.37 7.42
C CYS A 18 30.53 -13.32 8.92
N LYS A 19 29.88 -12.44 9.69
CA LYS A 19 30.03 -12.40 11.16
C LYS A 19 29.61 -13.73 11.80
N ASN A 20 28.45 -14.28 11.39
CA ASN A 20 27.95 -15.55 11.93
C ASN A 20 28.87 -16.74 11.60
N LEU A 21 29.52 -16.69 10.44
CA LEU A 21 30.44 -17.74 9.98
C LEU A 21 31.89 -17.48 10.39
N SER A 22 32.19 -16.38 11.10
CA SER A 22 33.55 -15.95 11.46
C SER A 22 34.48 -15.80 10.24
N ILE A 23 33.94 -15.38 9.09
CA ILE A 23 34.70 -15.17 7.87
C ILE A 23 35.14 -13.69 7.76
N PRO A 24 36.40 -13.40 7.42
CA PRO A 24 36.87 -12.04 7.20
C PRO A 24 36.08 -11.32 6.10
N VAL A 25 35.65 -10.08 6.35
CA VAL A 25 34.88 -9.27 5.39
C VAL A 25 35.81 -8.34 4.64
N LYS A 26 35.83 -8.46 3.31
CA LYS A 26 36.44 -7.45 2.44
C LYS A 26 35.40 -6.38 2.11
N TYR A 27 35.79 -5.11 2.21
CA TYR A 27 34.90 -3.98 1.94
C TYR A 27 35.62 -2.88 1.17
N ILE A 28 34.84 -2.05 0.47
CA ILE A 28 35.32 -0.85 -0.22
C ILE A 28 34.85 0.35 0.61
N VAL A 29 35.78 1.23 0.93
CA VAL A 29 35.51 2.48 1.64
C VAL A 29 35.19 3.57 0.63
N ASN A 30 34.11 4.32 0.86
CA ASN A 30 33.86 5.58 0.18
C ASN A 30 34.28 6.72 1.10
N ASP A 31 35.46 7.26 0.86
CA ASP A 31 36.08 8.27 1.72
C ASP A 31 35.38 9.65 1.67
N GLN A 32 34.49 9.85 0.71
CA GLN A 32 33.74 11.10 0.51
C GLN A 32 32.40 11.12 1.27
N VAL A 33 32.03 10.03 1.93
CA VAL A 33 30.73 9.88 2.60
C VAL A 33 30.91 9.47 4.04
N HIS A 34 30.26 10.19 4.93
CA HIS A 34 30.18 9.86 6.37
C HIS A 34 28.79 9.37 6.71
N SER A 35 28.66 8.52 7.74
CA SER A 35 27.37 7.99 8.18
C SER A 35 26.43 9.06 8.77
N SER A 36 26.97 10.21 9.13
CA SER A 36 26.23 11.40 9.59
C SER A 36 25.76 12.34 8.48
N ASP A 37 26.11 12.08 7.21
CA ASP A 37 25.74 12.96 6.11
C ASP A 37 24.21 13.00 5.92
N GLN A 38 23.66 14.21 5.77
CA GLN A 38 22.22 14.40 5.59
C GLN A 38 21.64 13.65 4.39
N ASN A 39 22.44 13.41 3.35
CA ASN A 39 22.03 12.74 2.11
C ASN A 39 22.35 11.25 2.09
N ILE A 40 22.80 10.65 3.21
CA ILE A 40 23.24 9.25 3.25
C ILE A 40 22.12 8.28 2.87
N LEU A 41 20.88 8.59 3.24
CA LEU A 41 19.72 7.77 2.92
C LEU A 41 19.39 7.79 1.42
N ASP A 42 19.54 8.95 0.79
CA ASP A 42 19.31 9.07 -0.65
C ASP A 42 20.40 8.31 -1.42
N LEU A 43 21.64 8.33 -0.93
CA LEU A 43 22.73 7.53 -1.49
C LEU A 43 22.44 6.02 -1.34
N ILE A 44 22.02 5.57 -0.16
CA ILE A 44 21.65 4.17 0.07
C ILE A 44 20.48 3.75 -0.85
N ARG A 45 19.48 4.60 -1.01
CA ARG A 45 18.36 4.38 -1.95
C ARG A 45 18.82 4.28 -3.39
N ALA A 46 19.73 5.17 -3.82
CA ALA A 46 20.28 5.17 -5.17
C ALA A 46 21.10 3.91 -5.46
N ILE A 47 21.93 3.46 -4.50
CA ILE A 47 22.71 2.21 -4.61
C ILE A 47 21.75 1.01 -4.74
N ASN A 48 20.75 0.93 -3.88
CA ASN A 48 19.81 -0.19 -3.87
C ASN A 48 18.85 -0.18 -5.07
N LYS A 49 18.52 0.98 -5.62
CA LYS A 49 17.71 1.09 -6.83
C LYS A 49 18.37 0.43 -8.04
N ASN A 50 19.70 0.45 -8.09
CA ASN A 50 20.47 -0.11 -9.21
C ASN A 50 20.82 -1.60 -9.01
N GLN A 51 20.76 -2.13 -7.80
CA GLN A 51 21.15 -3.52 -7.47
C GLN A 51 19.98 -4.46 -7.22
N ALA A 52 18.92 -3.99 -6.57
CA ALA A 52 17.70 -4.75 -6.33
C ALA A 52 16.51 -3.82 -6.35
N ASN A 53 15.42 -4.24 -7.01
CA ASN A 53 14.18 -3.48 -6.97
C ASN A 53 13.64 -3.46 -5.52
N TRP A 54 13.78 -2.33 -4.85
CA TRP A 54 13.13 -2.14 -3.56
C TRP A 54 11.62 -2.34 -3.70
N THR A 55 11.09 -3.20 -2.86
CA THR A 55 9.65 -3.34 -2.78
C THR A 55 9.05 -2.06 -2.18
N ALA A 56 7.76 -1.83 -2.42
CA ALA A 56 7.08 -0.70 -1.81
C ALA A 56 7.15 -0.72 -0.27
N VAL A 57 7.20 -1.91 0.33
CA VAL A 57 7.37 -2.07 1.79
C VAL A 57 8.74 -1.59 2.22
N ASN A 58 9.81 -1.92 1.49
CA ASN A 58 11.17 -1.45 1.80
C ASN A 58 11.27 0.08 1.70
N VAL A 59 10.67 0.67 0.67
CA VAL A 59 10.60 2.13 0.50
C VAL A 59 9.82 2.76 1.67
N GLY A 60 8.64 2.24 1.97
CA GLY A 60 7.80 2.73 3.06
C GLY A 60 8.50 2.68 4.41
N ASN A 61 9.14 1.54 4.71
CA ASN A 61 9.87 1.37 5.96
C ASN A 61 11.09 2.31 6.08
N SER A 62 11.82 2.55 4.98
CA SER A 62 12.96 3.47 5.00
C SER A 62 12.55 4.89 5.38
N TYR A 63 11.45 5.41 4.83
CA TYR A 63 10.93 6.74 5.19
C TYR A 63 10.31 6.77 6.59
N ALA A 64 9.61 5.70 6.99
CA ALA A 64 8.98 5.62 8.31
C ALA A 64 9.99 5.60 9.45
N VAL A 65 11.09 4.85 9.30
CA VAL A 65 12.09 4.64 10.36
C VAL A 65 13.20 5.69 10.31
N SER A 66 13.77 5.94 9.12
CA SER A 66 14.96 6.78 9.02
C SER A 66 14.66 8.28 9.04
N GLU A 67 13.49 8.67 8.57
CA GLU A 67 13.07 10.08 8.53
C GLU A 67 11.97 10.40 9.55
N ASP A 68 11.58 9.43 10.36
CA ASP A 68 10.51 9.56 11.36
C ASP A 68 9.18 10.07 10.75
N ASN A 69 8.95 9.76 9.47
CA ASN A 69 7.87 10.32 8.68
C ASN A 69 6.52 9.69 9.02
N GLU A 70 5.64 10.48 9.64
CA GLU A 70 4.32 10.06 10.11
C GLU A 70 3.41 9.49 9.02
N TYR A 71 3.50 9.98 7.78
CA TYR A 71 2.69 9.48 6.67
C TYR A 71 3.08 8.06 6.28
N TYR A 72 4.38 7.77 6.30
CA TYR A 72 4.90 6.44 6.02
C TYR A 72 4.70 5.48 7.20
N LYS A 73 4.72 5.96 8.44
CA LYS A 73 4.32 5.15 9.61
C LYS A 73 2.85 4.70 9.50
N ARG A 74 1.93 5.61 9.13
CA ARG A 74 0.52 5.28 8.85
C ARG A 74 0.40 4.28 7.72
N TYR A 75 1.16 4.44 6.64
CA TYR A 75 1.21 3.47 5.55
C TYR A 75 1.67 2.10 6.04
N MET A 76 2.76 2.04 6.81
CA MET A 76 3.29 0.77 7.36
C MET A 76 2.30 0.09 8.31
N ASP A 77 1.56 0.85 9.12
CA ASP A 77 0.49 0.30 9.96
C ASP A 77 -0.60 -0.38 9.11
N LEU A 78 -1.02 0.26 8.01
CA LEU A 78 -1.99 -0.35 7.08
C LEU A 78 -1.43 -1.61 6.41
N ILE A 79 -0.16 -1.61 5.95
CA ILE A 79 0.49 -2.79 5.38
C ILE A 79 0.54 -3.94 6.40
N ASN A 80 0.85 -3.66 7.66
CA ASN A 80 0.87 -4.64 8.74
C ASN A 80 -0.52 -5.23 9.03
N LEU A 81 -1.59 -4.57 8.60
CA LEU A 81 -2.93 -5.18 8.56
C LEU A 81 -3.10 -6.21 7.43
N GLY A 82 -2.08 -6.48 6.62
CA GLY A 82 -2.08 -7.50 5.58
C GLY A 82 -2.67 -7.05 4.25
N VAL A 83 -2.73 -5.74 3.98
CA VAL A 83 -3.19 -5.21 2.70
C VAL A 83 -2.03 -4.94 1.75
N SER A 84 -2.31 -4.93 0.44
CA SER A 84 -1.30 -4.63 -0.57
C SER A 84 -1.02 -3.14 -0.69
N HIS A 85 0.19 -2.80 -1.15
CA HIS A 85 0.57 -1.43 -1.50
C HIS A 85 -0.47 -0.76 -2.43
N SER A 86 -0.89 -1.47 -3.47
CA SER A 86 -1.90 -0.96 -4.42
C SER A 86 -3.23 -0.67 -3.75
N PHE A 87 -3.66 -1.50 -2.79
CA PHE A 87 -4.87 -1.25 -2.02
C PHE A 87 -4.77 0.08 -1.28
N VAL A 88 -3.69 0.27 -0.52
CA VAL A 88 -3.50 1.50 0.28
C VAL A 88 -3.50 2.74 -0.61
N LEU A 89 -2.73 2.74 -1.71
CA LEU A 89 -2.65 3.92 -2.59
C LEU A 89 -4.00 4.24 -3.25
N HIS A 90 -4.73 3.21 -3.74
CA HIS A 90 -6.03 3.45 -4.37
C HIS A 90 -7.10 3.94 -3.39
N ALA A 91 -7.17 3.33 -2.21
CA ALA A 91 -8.08 3.79 -1.17
C ALA A 91 -7.73 5.21 -0.71
N CYS A 92 -6.45 5.49 -0.45
CA CYS A 92 -5.98 6.82 -0.09
C CYS A 92 -6.35 7.85 -1.16
N ALA A 93 -6.06 7.61 -2.43
CA ALA A 93 -6.37 8.53 -3.52
C ALA A 93 -7.88 8.83 -3.64
N GLU A 94 -8.74 7.83 -3.42
CA GLU A 94 -10.18 8.03 -3.50
C GLU A 94 -10.75 8.79 -2.30
N PHE A 95 -10.33 8.47 -1.08
CA PHE A 95 -10.75 9.21 0.11
C PHE A 95 -10.19 10.63 0.18
N SER A 96 -9.19 10.93 -0.66
CA SER A 96 -8.54 12.24 -0.74
C SER A 96 -9.11 13.15 -1.82
N LYS A 97 -10.08 12.70 -2.60
CA LYS A 97 -10.64 13.52 -3.69
C LYS A 97 -11.13 14.86 -3.17
N GLY A 98 -10.66 15.92 -3.83
CA GLY A 98 -10.95 17.30 -3.42
C GLY A 98 -10.03 17.85 -2.32
N LYS A 99 -9.02 17.10 -1.86
CA LYS A 99 -8.03 17.54 -0.87
C LYS A 99 -6.68 17.79 -1.59
N PRO A 100 -6.28 19.03 -1.86
CA PRO A 100 -5.10 19.34 -2.68
C PRO A 100 -3.78 18.88 -2.04
N ASP A 101 -3.75 18.81 -0.71
CA ASP A 101 -2.52 18.50 0.04
C ASP A 101 -2.20 17.00 0.12
N VAL A 102 -3.07 16.14 -0.40
CA VAL A 102 -2.89 14.69 -0.33
C VAL A 102 -2.17 14.16 -1.57
N LYS A 103 -1.06 13.45 -1.35
CA LYS A 103 -0.18 12.93 -2.40
C LYS A 103 -0.07 11.41 -2.31
N CYS A 104 -1.05 10.68 -2.86
CA CYS A 104 -1.16 9.22 -2.77
C CYS A 104 -0.81 8.50 -4.08
N THR A 105 0.00 9.07 -4.95
CA THR A 105 0.46 8.38 -6.17
C THR A 105 1.69 7.51 -5.90
N ASN A 106 1.91 6.48 -6.74
CA ASN A 106 3.12 5.66 -6.64
C ASN A 106 4.40 6.47 -6.88
N LYS A 107 4.33 7.54 -7.71
CA LYS A 107 5.44 8.47 -7.92
C LYS A 107 5.80 9.18 -6.62
N ASN A 108 4.83 9.84 -6.00
CA ASN A 108 5.02 10.55 -4.73
C ASN A 108 5.48 9.61 -3.61
N PHE A 109 4.96 8.38 -3.58
CA PHE A 109 5.38 7.37 -2.62
C PHE A 109 6.87 7.03 -2.74
N LYS A 110 7.36 6.84 -3.97
CA LYS A 110 8.77 6.51 -4.23
C LYS A 110 9.72 7.70 -4.05
N SER A 111 9.23 8.93 -4.22
CA SER A 111 10.05 10.16 -4.09
C SER A 111 10.10 10.74 -2.69
N GLY A 112 9.46 10.14 -1.70
CA GLY A 112 9.40 10.69 -0.34
C GLY A 112 8.31 11.74 -0.13
N GLU A 113 7.55 12.08 -1.17
CA GLU A 113 6.49 13.11 -1.13
C GLU A 113 5.10 12.55 -0.78
N PHE A 114 5.03 11.33 -0.29
CA PHE A 114 3.75 10.72 0.08
C PHE A 114 3.12 11.44 1.27
N VAL A 115 1.84 11.81 1.13
CA VAL A 115 1.09 12.52 2.17
C VAL A 115 -0.26 11.83 2.38
N MET A 116 -0.46 11.27 3.57
CA MET A 116 -1.71 10.66 4.02
C MET A 116 -2.15 11.26 5.36
N PRO A 117 -3.03 12.26 5.36
CA PRO A 117 -3.58 12.86 6.58
C PRO A 117 -4.24 11.82 7.48
N LEU A 118 -4.32 12.11 8.79
CA LEU A 118 -4.91 11.20 9.77
C LEU A 118 -6.34 10.81 9.42
N GLU A 119 -7.15 11.75 8.97
CA GLU A 119 -8.53 11.50 8.55
C GLU A 119 -8.61 10.45 7.43
N VAL A 120 -7.76 10.58 6.39
CA VAL A 120 -7.72 9.63 5.27
C VAL A 120 -7.24 8.26 5.74
N TYR A 121 -6.22 8.23 6.61
CA TYR A 121 -5.75 7.00 7.23
C TYR A 121 -6.85 6.26 7.99
N GLU A 122 -7.63 6.98 8.84
CA GLU A 122 -8.73 6.35 9.59
C GLU A 122 -9.84 5.83 8.66
N MET A 123 -10.15 6.54 7.57
CA MET A 123 -11.11 6.07 6.57
C MET A 123 -10.64 4.79 5.87
N VAL A 124 -9.35 4.71 5.49
CA VAL A 124 -8.76 3.52 4.88
C VAL A 124 -8.73 2.36 5.88
N LYS A 125 -8.32 2.63 7.12
CA LYS A 125 -8.27 1.64 8.21
C LYS A 125 -9.67 1.08 8.53
N GLY A 126 -10.68 1.94 8.56
CA GLY A 126 -12.08 1.54 8.74
C GLY A 126 -12.56 0.62 7.62
N LEU A 127 -12.26 0.95 6.36
CA LEU A 127 -12.58 0.10 5.21
C LEU A 127 -11.90 -1.27 5.30
N ILE A 128 -10.62 -1.31 5.68
CA ILE A 128 -9.88 -2.59 5.84
C ILE A 128 -10.53 -3.44 6.93
N LYS A 129 -10.86 -2.86 8.09
CA LYS A 129 -11.54 -3.59 9.18
C LYS A 129 -12.87 -4.17 8.71
N MET A 130 -13.67 -3.39 8.00
CA MET A 130 -14.95 -3.80 7.46
C MET A 130 -14.80 -4.96 6.45
N LEU A 131 -13.83 -4.88 5.53
CA LEU A 131 -13.57 -5.97 4.57
C LEU A 131 -13.02 -7.22 5.24
N LYS A 132 -12.23 -7.09 6.30
CA LYS A 132 -11.75 -8.24 7.08
C LYS A 132 -12.86 -8.96 7.83
N SER A 133 -13.84 -8.22 8.34
CA SER A 133 -14.99 -8.80 9.06
C SER A 133 -16.05 -9.38 8.12
N SER A 134 -15.98 -9.10 6.81
CA SER A 134 -17.01 -9.46 5.82
C SER A 134 -17.03 -10.91 5.38
N GLY A 135 -16.13 -11.76 5.86
CA GLY A 135 -15.98 -13.13 5.32
C GLY A 135 -15.44 -13.21 3.89
N ILE A 136 -15.29 -12.09 3.18
CA ILE A 136 -14.70 -12.04 1.83
C ILE A 136 -13.21 -12.41 1.92
N SER A 137 -12.78 -13.37 1.10
CA SER A 137 -11.38 -13.78 1.10
C SER A 137 -10.42 -12.61 0.82
N PRO A 138 -9.32 -12.46 1.59
CA PRO A 138 -8.27 -11.49 1.29
C PRO A 138 -7.72 -11.59 -0.13
N LYS A 139 -7.73 -12.79 -0.72
CA LYS A 139 -7.35 -13.01 -2.12
C LYS A 139 -8.26 -12.29 -3.12
N ILE A 140 -9.46 -11.91 -2.73
CA ILE A 140 -10.42 -11.15 -3.55
C ILE A 140 -10.26 -9.66 -3.28
N TRP A 141 -10.56 -9.22 -2.05
CA TRP A 141 -10.68 -7.79 -1.76
C TRP A 141 -9.34 -7.04 -1.74
N ASN A 142 -8.21 -7.72 -1.56
CA ASN A 142 -6.87 -7.10 -1.57
C ASN A 142 -6.30 -6.88 -2.99
N ARG A 143 -7.04 -7.26 -4.03
CA ARG A 143 -6.65 -7.01 -5.43
C ARG A 143 -6.89 -5.55 -5.82
N GLN A 144 -5.97 -4.99 -6.59
CA GLN A 144 -6.11 -3.60 -7.09
C GLN A 144 -7.40 -3.37 -7.89
N TYR A 145 -7.85 -4.37 -8.63
CA TYR A 145 -9.06 -4.26 -9.46
C TYR A 145 -10.34 -4.23 -8.61
N PHE A 146 -10.38 -4.99 -7.54
CA PHE A 146 -11.47 -4.98 -6.59
C PHE A 146 -11.59 -3.62 -5.88
N ILE A 147 -10.48 -3.12 -5.29
CA ILE A 147 -10.52 -1.85 -4.57
C ILE A 147 -10.87 -0.68 -5.51
N ARG A 148 -10.36 -0.67 -6.74
CA ARG A 148 -10.74 0.33 -7.74
C ARG A 148 -12.23 0.29 -8.07
N ALA A 149 -12.80 -0.89 -8.25
CA ALA A 149 -14.22 -1.07 -8.51
C ALA A 149 -15.07 -0.61 -7.32
N LEU A 150 -14.73 -1.06 -6.11
CA LEU A 150 -15.42 -0.67 -4.87
C LEU A 150 -15.40 0.86 -4.67
N MET A 151 -14.24 1.50 -4.85
CA MET A 151 -14.12 2.94 -4.71
C MET A 151 -14.91 3.73 -5.75
N LYS A 152 -15.04 3.23 -6.97
CA LYS A 152 -15.94 3.83 -7.98
C LYS A 152 -17.40 3.73 -7.56
N LEU A 153 -17.84 2.58 -7.04
CA LEU A 153 -19.21 2.36 -6.62
C LEU A 153 -19.62 3.17 -5.40
N ARG A 154 -18.70 3.40 -4.47
CA ARG A 154 -18.95 4.27 -3.31
C ARG A 154 -19.36 5.72 -3.64
N LYS A 155 -19.20 6.14 -4.89
CA LYS A 155 -19.67 7.45 -5.40
C LYS A 155 -21.11 7.39 -5.93
N VAL A 156 -21.63 6.22 -6.15
CA VAL A 156 -23.02 6.02 -6.59
C VAL A 156 -23.92 6.19 -5.38
N LYS A 157 -24.88 7.10 -5.47
CA LYS A 157 -25.76 7.49 -4.36
C LYS A 157 -26.50 6.31 -3.72
N GLU A 158 -26.92 5.37 -4.54
CA GLU A 158 -27.70 4.20 -4.13
C GLU A 158 -26.82 3.02 -3.69
N PHE A 159 -25.49 3.14 -3.78
CA PHE A 159 -24.58 2.07 -3.40
C PHE A 159 -24.19 2.16 -1.93
N ASP A 160 -24.51 1.12 -1.17
CA ASP A 160 -24.15 0.95 0.22
C ASP A 160 -23.15 -0.21 0.37
N THR A 161 -21.94 0.09 0.88
CA THR A 161 -20.90 -0.90 1.10
C THR A 161 -21.29 -1.94 2.16
N TYR A 162 -22.02 -1.55 3.21
CA TYR A 162 -22.48 -2.49 4.24
C TYR A 162 -23.47 -3.50 3.66
N ARG A 163 -24.41 -3.03 2.85
CA ARG A 163 -25.36 -3.89 2.14
C ARG A 163 -24.66 -4.86 1.18
N PHE A 164 -23.65 -4.39 0.48
CA PHE A 164 -22.84 -5.28 -0.37
C PHE A 164 -22.21 -6.40 0.46
N ILE A 165 -21.60 -6.09 1.61
CA ILE A 165 -20.96 -7.05 2.50
C ILE A 165 -22.00 -8.03 3.05
N GLU A 166 -23.10 -7.54 3.60
CA GLU A 166 -24.19 -8.37 4.13
C GLU A 166 -24.73 -9.34 3.07
N ASN A 167 -24.94 -8.87 1.85
CA ASN A 167 -25.40 -9.73 0.76
C ASN A 167 -24.32 -10.73 0.34
N PHE A 168 -23.04 -10.35 0.37
CA PHE A 168 -21.95 -11.29 0.09
C PHE A 168 -21.90 -12.41 1.14
N GLU A 169 -22.05 -12.11 2.42
CA GLU A 169 -22.09 -13.09 3.49
C GLU A 169 -23.26 -14.07 3.35
N ARG A 170 -24.43 -13.54 3.02
CA ARG A 170 -25.66 -14.35 2.88
C ARG A 170 -25.72 -15.14 1.59
N PHE A 171 -25.14 -14.63 0.50
CA PHE A 171 -25.26 -15.16 -0.85
C PHE A 171 -23.89 -15.21 -1.56
N PRO A 172 -22.86 -15.89 -0.97
CA PRO A 172 -21.50 -15.90 -1.53
C PRO A 172 -21.43 -16.56 -2.91
N TYR A 173 -22.37 -17.41 -3.27
CA TYR A 173 -22.46 -18.06 -4.58
C TYR A 173 -22.86 -17.10 -5.72
N GLU A 174 -23.39 -15.92 -5.39
CA GLU A 174 -23.69 -14.87 -6.37
C GLU A 174 -22.42 -14.10 -6.81
N TRP A 175 -21.31 -14.25 -6.07
CA TRP A 175 -20.05 -13.66 -6.44
C TRP A 175 -19.42 -14.37 -7.65
N LYS A 176 -19.03 -13.58 -8.64
CA LYS A 176 -18.23 -14.05 -9.77
C LYS A 176 -16.83 -13.45 -9.67
N ASP A 177 -15.81 -14.31 -9.52
CA ASP A 177 -14.43 -13.85 -9.45
C ASP A 177 -14.01 -13.16 -10.74
N ALA A 178 -13.27 -12.07 -10.61
CA ALA A 178 -12.94 -11.20 -11.72
C ALA A 178 -11.51 -10.65 -11.61
N TYR A 179 -10.88 -10.45 -12.74
CA TYR A 179 -9.48 -10.00 -12.85
C TYR A 179 -9.33 -8.62 -13.48
N GLN A 180 -10.46 -7.97 -13.83
CA GLN A 180 -10.50 -6.62 -14.37
C GLN A 180 -11.39 -5.73 -13.50
N THR A 181 -11.15 -4.41 -13.52
CA THR A 181 -11.92 -3.45 -12.71
C THR A 181 -13.40 -3.45 -13.08
N MET A 182 -13.73 -3.53 -14.38
CA MET A 182 -15.12 -3.48 -14.84
C MET A 182 -15.90 -4.74 -14.44
N ASP A 183 -15.27 -5.90 -14.51
CA ASP A 183 -15.92 -7.15 -14.12
C ASP A 183 -16.11 -7.23 -12.61
N ASN A 184 -15.12 -6.75 -11.80
CA ASN A 184 -15.32 -6.59 -10.36
C ASN A 184 -16.46 -5.62 -10.04
N LEU A 185 -16.57 -4.51 -10.78
CA LEU A 185 -17.67 -3.55 -10.61
C LEU A 185 -19.04 -4.22 -10.87
N ARG A 186 -19.15 -4.98 -11.95
CA ARG A 186 -20.37 -5.75 -12.27
C ARG A 186 -20.68 -6.78 -11.18
N SER A 187 -19.69 -7.52 -10.70
CA SER A 187 -19.85 -8.54 -9.64
C SER A 187 -20.26 -7.90 -8.31
N ILE A 188 -19.64 -6.78 -7.92
CA ILE A 188 -20.01 -6.05 -6.70
C ILE A 188 -21.45 -5.53 -6.80
N LEU A 189 -21.83 -4.92 -7.93
CA LEU A 189 -23.20 -4.44 -8.16
C LEU A 189 -24.22 -5.57 -8.18
N HIS A 190 -23.89 -6.70 -8.79
CA HIS A 190 -24.76 -7.86 -8.82
C HIS A 190 -25.08 -8.34 -7.40
N VAL A 191 -24.06 -8.54 -6.58
CA VAL A 191 -24.22 -8.95 -5.18
C VAL A 191 -24.96 -7.89 -4.36
N HIS A 192 -24.58 -6.61 -4.48
CA HIS A 192 -25.25 -5.51 -3.80
C HIS A 192 -26.76 -5.44 -4.13
N ASN A 193 -27.11 -5.63 -5.41
CA ASN A 193 -28.48 -5.52 -5.93
C ASN A 193 -29.29 -6.80 -5.75
N TYR A 194 -28.68 -7.89 -5.34
CA TYR A 194 -29.35 -9.17 -5.18
C TYR A 194 -30.46 -9.06 -4.13
N ARG A 195 -31.68 -9.43 -4.51
CA ARG A 195 -32.90 -9.30 -3.69
C ARG A 195 -33.17 -7.90 -3.14
N ASN A 196 -32.62 -6.87 -3.78
CA ASN A 196 -32.81 -5.49 -3.40
C ASN A 196 -33.87 -4.81 -4.28
N ARG A 197 -34.80 -4.05 -3.69
CA ARG A 197 -35.80 -3.25 -4.44
C ARG A 197 -35.13 -1.99 -5.04
N ASP A 198 -34.30 -1.32 -4.25
CA ASP A 198 -33.58 -0.11 -4.64
C ASP A 198 -32.21 -0.48 -5.21
N LYS A 199 -32.16 -0.66 -6.53
CA LYS A 199 -30.95 -1.13 -7.22
C LYS A 199 -30.03 0.03 -7.54
N ALA A 200 -28.78 -0.05 -7.04
CA ALA A 200 -27.74 0.85 -7.50
C ALA A 200 -27.40 0.60 -8.98
N LYS A 201 -27.25 1.67 -9.74
CA LYS A 201 -26.89 1.63 -11.16
C LYS A 201 -25.58 2.39 -11.37
N TYR A 202 -24.68 1.80 -12.14
CA TYR A 202 -23.46 2.46 -12.59
C TYR A 202 -23.49 2.57 -14.09
N PHE A 203 -23.49 3.81 -14.58
CA PHE A 203 -23.41 4.10 -16.01
C PHE A 203 -21.94 4.22 -16.41
N ILE A 204 -21.57 3.52 -17.46
CA ILE A 204 -20.23 3.62 -18.06
C ILE A 204 -20.31 4.80 -19.01
N GLU A 205 -19.66 5.90 -18.65
CA GLU A 205 -19.37 6.99 -19.58
C GLU A 205 -18.12 6.68 -20.40
#